data_3f53b38b5e67cea4a5bbac03f5f2ff20
#
_entry.id   3f53b38b5e67cea4a5bbac03f5f2ff20
#
_cell.length_a   1.000
_cell.length_b   1.000
_cell.length_c   1.000
_cell.angle_alpha   90.00
_cell.angle_beta   90.00
_cell.angle_gamma   90.00
#
_symmetry.space_group_name_H-M   'P 1'
#
loop_
_entity.id
_entity.type
_entity.pdbx_description
1 polymer ?
#
loop_
_entity_poly.entity_id
_entity_poly.type
_entity_poly.pdbx_seq_one_letter_code
_entity_poly.pdbx_strand_id
1 'polypeptide(L)'
;INHPDMSVIGWIYGAVFSWNNEEIPFDEINHAISRIEFHDPNEQFVHLVHNISTLWTFHWGDLIGSLEKHRPFFDADHLPALRHSVKLLNAKRTELLSYISCMDGRKKDVIRPYLIALDGMLLLQEIAIFFVDRNESTGQENGRLLAGRLEHWFYYYKQEWRITSRESELYRTQNVINELADRLRG
;
A
#
# COMPACT_ATOMS: atom_id res chain seq x y z
N ILE A 1 1.39 -6.37 1.28
CA ILE A 1 1.92 -6.68 -0.04
C ILE A 1 3.37 -6.20 -0.05
N ASN A 2 4.32 -7.12 0.06
CA ASN A 2 5.74 -6.77 0.11
C ASN A 2 6.31 -6.78 -1.31
N HIS A 3 6.85 -5.65 -1.75
CA HIS A 3 7.67 -5.54 -2.93
C HIS A 3 9.13 -5.46 -2.48
N PRO A 4 10.10 -6.20 -3.13
CA PRO A 4 11.50 -6.18 -2.69
C PRO A 4 12.10 -4.78 -2.61
N ASP A 5 11.81 -3.92 -3.58
CA ASP A 5 12.33 -2.54 -3.61
C ASP A 5 11.83 -1.68 -2.45
N MET A 6 10.70 -2.01 -1.85
CA MET A 6 10.20 -1.33 -0.65
C MET A 6 10.95 -1.74 0.62
N SER A 7 11.73 -2.82 0.57
CA SER A 7 12.56 -3.30 1.69
C SER A 7 13.89 -2.57 1.79
N VAL A 8 14.29 -1.77 0.79
CA VAL A 8 15.58 -1.08 0.76
C VAL A 8 15.79 -0.19 1.98
N ILE A 9 14.76 0.55 2.40
CA ILE A 9 14.80 1.40 3.60
C ILE A 9 15.13 0.54 4.83
N GLY A 10 14.45 -0.58 5.02
CA GLY A 10 14.69 -1.50 6.13
C GLY A 10 16.08 -2.13 6.10
N TRP A 11 16.61 -2.47 4.93
CA TRP A 11 17.96 -2.98 4.80
C TRP A 11 19.03 -1.95 5.13
N ILE A 12 18.83 -0.69 4.72
CA ILE A 12 19.74 0.40 5.07
C ILE A 12 19.75 0.63 6.58
N TYR A 13 18.56 0.66 7.23
CA TYR A 13 18.49 0.74 8.70
C TYR A 13 19.23 -0.42 9.35
N GLY A 14 18.98 -1.66 8.90
CA GLY A 14 19.66 -2.85 9.43
C GLY A 14 21.18 -2.73 9.31
N ALA A 15 21.69 -2.26 8.18
CA ALA A 15 23.11 -2.05 7.96
C ALA A 15 23.66 -0.94 8.88
N VAL A 16 23.04 0.23 8.91
CA VAL A 16 23.49 1.38 9.72
C VAL A 16 23.60 0.99 11.19
N PHE A 17 22.54 0.37 11.78
CA PHE A 17 22.55 -0.01 13.19
C PHE A 17 23.41 -1.24 13.51
N SER A 18 23.76 -2.07 12.53
CA SER A 18 24.65 -3.21 12.75
C SER A 18 26.13 -2.83 12.78
N TRP A 19 26.51 -1.74 12.12
CA TRP A 19 27.93 -1.36 11.95
C TRP A 19 28.34 -0.16 12.78
N ASN A 20 27.40 0.65 13.25
CA ASN A 20 27.71 1.84 14.08
C ASN A 20 27.55 1.53 15.56
N ASN A 21 28.58 1.88 16.35
CA ASN A 21 28.55 1.80 17.81
C ASN A 21 27.95 3.07 18.45
N GLU A 22 27.68 4.10 17.66
CA GLU A 22 27.10 5.37 18.10
C GLU A 22 25.61 5.40 17.74
N GLU A 23 24.80 5.97 18.63
CA GLU A 23 23.39 6.22 18.34
C GLU A 23 23.27 7.35 17.31
N ILE A 24 22.87 6.99 16.09
CA ILE A 24 22.51 7.96 15.06
C ILE A 24 21.00 8.21 15.14
N PRO A 25 20.54 9.47 15.23
CA PRO A 25 19.12 9.78 15.24
C PRO A 25 18.40 9.27 13.98
N PHE A 26 17.21 8.69 14.15
CA PHE A 26 16.42 8.18 13.00
C PHE A 26 16.16 9.25 11.95
N ASP A 27 15.91 10.49 12.36
CA ASP A 27 15.68 11.60 11.43
C ASP A 27 16.88 11.86 10.52
N GLU A 28 18.09 11.80 11.07
CA GLU A 28 19.32 11.98 10.30
C GLU A 28 19.48 10.86 9.25
N ILE A 29 19.17 9.62 9.61
CA ILE A 29 19.17 8.49 8.70
C ILE A 29 18.09 8.66 7.63
N ASN A 30 16.88 9.10 8.00
CA ASN A 30 15.77 9.37 7.08
C ASN A 30 16.14 10.42 6.04
N HIS A 31 16.75 11.52 6.45
CA HIS A 31 17.23 12.55 5.55
C HIS A 31 18.31 12.02 4.60
N ALA A 32 19.28 11.27 5.14
CA ALA A 32 20.33 10.68 4.32
C ALA A 32 19.79 9.69 3.28
N ILE A 33 18.87 8.79 3.66
CA ILE A 33 18.22 7.84 2.75
C ILE A 33 17.43 8.59 1.68
N SER A 34 16.62 9.57 2.07
CA SER A 34 15.82 10.37 1.13
C SER A 34 16.70 11.03 0.08
N ARG A 35 17.82 11.62 0.49
CA ARG A 35 18.77 12.31 -0.41
C ARG A 35 19.52 11.33 -1.31
N ILE A 36 20.08 10.27 -0.75
CA ILE A 36 21.04 9.40 -1.45
C ILE A 36 20.32 8.38 -2.32
N GLU A 37 19.36 7.65 -1.74
CA GLU A 37 18.66 6.55 -2.42
C GLU A 37 17.54 7.08 -3.34
N PHE A 38 16.73 7.98 -2.81
CA PHE A 38 15.59 8.52 -3.55
C PHE A 38 15.90 9.81 -4.30
N HIS A 39 17.11 10.37 -4.14
CA HIS A 39 17.52 11.64 -4.76
C HIS A 39 16.54 12.79 -4.50
N ASP A 40 15.93 12.79 -3.33
CA ASP A 40 15.01 13.83 -2.93
C ASP A 40 15.79 15.04 -2.38
N PRO A 41 15.77 16.18 -3.07
CA PRO A 41 16.47 17.38 -2.62
C PRO A 41 15.89 17.99 -1.34
N ASN A 42 14.64 17.65 -1.01
CA ASN A 42 13.96 18.10 0.21
C ASN A 42 14.17 17.15 1.39
N GLU A 43 14.76 15.98 1.14
CA GLU A 43 15.07 14.95 2.15
C GLU A 43 13.84 14.47 2.95
N GLN A 44 12.63 14.49 2.37
CA GLN A 44 11.36 14.21 3.04
C GLN A 44 10.70 12.90 2.62
N PHE A 45 11.20 12.22 1.58
CA PHE A 45 10.53 11.05 1.02
C PHE A 45 10.35 9.92 2.03
N VAL A 46 11.37 9.60 2.85
CA VAL A 46 11.28 8.54 3.85
C VAL A 46 10.28 8.90 4.95
N HIS A 47 10.20 10.18 5.36
CA HIS A 47 9.16 10.64 6.29
C HIS A 47 7.76 10.51 5.70
N LEU A 48 7.58 10.79 4.41
CA LEU A 48 6.31 10.59 3.73
C LEU A 48 5.91 9.11 3.74
N VAL A 49 6.82 8.20 3.40
CA VAL A 49 6.59 6.75 3.41
C VAL A 49 6.23 6.27 4.82
N HIS A 50 6.97 6.73 5.85
CA HIS A 50 6.67 6.44 7.24
C HIS A 50 5.25 6.88 7.61
N ASN A 51 4.89 8.13 7.33
CA ASN A 51 3.56 8.66 7.60
C ASN A 51 2.44 7.88 6.88
N ILE A 52 2.67 7.42 5.65
CA ILE A 52 1.75 6.55 4.93
C ILE A 52 1.59 5.22 5.67
N SER A 53 2.68 4.61 6.11
CA SER A 53 2.66 3.29 6.76
C SER A 53 1.86 3.26 8.07
N THR A 54 1.80 4.38 8.80
CA THR A 54 1.03 4.50 10.05
C THR A 54 -0.49 4.61 9.83
N LEU A 55 -0.94 4.84 8.60
CA LEU A 55 -2.36 4.97 8.25
C LEU A 55 -3.02 3.63 7.90
N TRP A 56 -2.26 2.54 7.93
CA TRP A 56 -2.77 1.20 7.69
C TRP A 56 -3.57 0.70 8.89
N THR A 57 -4.81 0.26 8.66
CA THR A 57 -5.74 -0.11 9.75
C THR A 57 -5.91 -1.61 9.94
N PHE A 58 -5.38 -2.43 9.03
CA PHE A 58 -5.44 -3.89 9.11
C PHE A 58 -4.28 -4.55 8.34
N HIS A 59 -3.99 -5.80 8.64
CA HIS A 59 -2.96 -6.57 7.94
C HIS A 59 -3.54 -7.40 6.80
N TRP A 60 -2.72 -7.66 5.78
CA TRP A 60 -3.06 -8.58 4.69
C TRP A 60 -3.48 -9.96 5.20
N GLY A 61 -2.87 -10.44 6.28
CA GLY A 61 -3.23 -11.69 6.95
C GLY A 61 -4.64 -11.69 7.52
N ASP A 62 -5.14 -10.55 7.99
CA ASP A 62 -6.51 -10.43 8.50
C ASP A 62 -7.51 -10.56 7.35
N LEU A 63 -7.20 -9.98 6.19
CA LEU A 63 -7.96 -10.14 4.97
C LEU A 63 -8.05 -11.61 4.56
N ILE A 64 -6.92 -12.29 4.43
CA ILE A 64 -6.87 -13.70 4.06
C ILE A 64 -7.66 -14.54 5.07
N GLY A 65 -7.42 -14.35 6.36
CA GLY A 65 -8.13 -15.08 7.41
C GLY A 65 -9.64 -14.87 7.40
N SER A 66 -10.10 -13.68 7.03
CA SER A 66 -11.53 -13.37 6.86
C SER A 66 -12.11 -14.08 5.63
N LEU A 67 -11.39 -14.09 4.51
CA LEU A 67 -11.80 -14.78 3.29
C LEU A 67 -11.89 -16.30 3.52
N GLU A 68 -10.85 -16.92 4.08
CA GLU A 68 -10.80 -18.37 4.34
C GLU A 68 -11.85 -18.84 5.36
N LYS A 69 -12.13 -18.02 6.38
CA LYS A 69 -13.07 -18.39 7.47
C LYS A 69 -14.49 -17.90 7.21
N HIS A 70 -14.77 -17.28 6.09
CA HIS A 70 -16.05 -16.66 5.75
C HIS A 70 -16.59 -15.74 6.86
N ARG A 71 -15.68 -15.03 7.55
CA ARG A 71 -16.02 -14.10 8.64
C ARG A 71 -16.23 -12.70 8.08
N PRO A 72 -17.00 -11.83 8.76
CA PRO A 72 -17.03 -10.41 8.45
C PRO A 72 -15.62 -9.82 8.52
N PHE A 73 -15.31 -8.92 7.61
CA PHE A 73 -13.98 -8.31 7.51
C PHE A 73 -13.71 -7.37 8.68
N PHE A 74 -14.72 -6.61 9.08
CA PHE A 74 -14.68 -5.64 10.15
C PHE A 74 -16.07 -5.48 10.78
N ASP A 75 -16.08 -5.08 12.04
CA ASP A 75 -17.27 -4.63 12.72
C ASP A 75 -17.57 -3.16 12.40
N ALA A 76 -18.82 -2.73 12.59
CA ALA A 76 -19.24 -1.37 12.32
C ALA A 76 -18.46 -0.30 13.11
N ASP A 77 -17.94 -0.67 14.27
CA ASP A 77 -17.13 0.21 15.13
C ASP A 77 -15.81 0.65 14.47
N HIS A 78 -15.31 -0.10 13.48
CA HIS A 78 -14.10 0.26 12.72
C HIS A 78 -14.36 1.29 11.61
N LEU A 79 -15.60 1.53 11.24
CA LEU A 79 -15.98 2.38 10.11
C LEU A 79 -15.43 3.82 10.20
N PRO A 80 -15.51 4.52 11.36
CA PRO A 80 -14.94 5.86 11.49
C PRO A 80 -13.42 5.89 11.23
N ALA A 81 -12.69 4.92 11.75
CA ALA A 81 -11.24 4.82 11.59
C ALA A 81 -10.87 4.54 10.12
N LEU A 82 -11.58 3.63 9.45
CA LEU A 82 -11.39 3.34 8.02
C LEU A 82 -11.63 4.57 7.15
N ARG A 83 -12.73 5.29 7.36
CA ARG A 83 -13.04 6.52 6.62
C ARG A 83 -12.03 7.62 6.85
N HIS A 84 -11.56 7.78 8.10
CA HIS A 84 -10.51 8.74 8.43
C HIS A 84 -9.20 8.38 7.72
N SER A 85 -8.79 7.13 7.77
CA SER A 85 -7.58 6.63 7.10
C SER A 85 -7.64 6.85 5.58
N VAL A 86 -8.74 6.50 4.92
CA VAL A 86 -8.94 6.73 3.48
C VAL A 86 -8.77 8.21 3.12
N LYS A 87 -9.33 9.13 3.94
CA LYS A 87 -9.17 10.58 3.72
C LYS A 87 -7.71 11.01 3.80
N LEU A 88 -6.98 10.54 4.81
CA LEU A 88 -5.56 10.88 5.00
C LEU A 88 -4.69 10.25 3.91
N LEU A 89 -4.93 8.98 3.54
CA LEU A 89 -4.21 8.32 2.47
C LEU A 89 -4.40 9.01 1.11
N ASN A 90 -5.59 9.52 0.80
CA ASN A 90 -5.82 10.31 -0.42
C ASN A 90 -4.98 11.60 -0.43
N ALA A 91 -4.86 12.28 0.72
CA ALA A 91 -3.99 13.45 0.83
C ALA A 91 -2.52 13.06 0.61
N LYS A 92 -2.05 11.95 1.22
CA LYS A 92 -0.69 11.44 1.03
C LYS A 92 -0.42 10.94 -0.39
N ARG A 93 -1.44 10.39 -1.06
CA ARG A 93 -1.35 10.04 -2.48
C ARG A 93 -1.07 11.27 -3.34
N THR A 94 -1.76 12.37 -3.10
CA THR A 94 -1.52 13.63 -3.80
C THR A 94 -0.11 14.16 -3.56
N GLU A 95 0.36 14.09 -2.33
CA GLU A 95 1.72 14.46 -1.95
C GLU A 95 2.75 13.59 -2.69
N LEU A 96 2.59 12.26 -2.69
CA LEU A 96 3.47 11.33 -3.39
C LEU A 96 3.49 11.59 -4.91
N LEU A 97 2.33 11.87 -5.52
CA LEU A 97 2.25 12.23 -6.93
C LEU A 97 3.00 13.54 -7.25
N SER A 98 3.03 14.49 -6.33
CA SER A 98 3.83 15.72 -6.51
C SER A 98 5.32 15.42 -6.55
N TYR A 99 5.81 14.50 -5.71
CA TYR A 99 7.21 14.02 -5.80
C TYR A 99 7.51 13.42 -7.17
N ILE A 100 6.66 12.49 -7.64
CA ILE A 100 6.84 11.85 -8.94
C ILE A 100 6.87 12.87 -10.08
N SER A 101 6.04 13.91 -10.03
CA SER A 101 5.98 14.92 -11.10
C SER A 101 7.23 15.80 -11.18
N CYS A 102 7.93 15.99 -10.07
CA CYS A 102 9.16 16.78 -9.97
C CYS A 102 10.43 16.00 -10.27
N MET A 103 10.34 14.66 -10.40
CA MET A 103 11.50 13.80 -10.66
C MET A 103 11.75 13.58 -12.15
N ASP A 104 13.01 13.36 -12.51
CA ASP A 104 13.34 12.91 -13.86
C ASP A 104 12.93 11.44 -14.11
N GLY A 105 12.91 10.99 -15.38
CA GLY A 105 12.31 9.72 -15.78
C GLY A 105 12.87 8.48 -15.06
N ARG A 106 14.17 8.43 -14.76
CA ARG A 106 14.81 7.28 -14.09
C ARG A 106 14.47 7.17 -12.62
N LYS A 107 14.24 8.31 -11.96
CA LYS A 107 13.87 8.36 -10.54
C LYS A 107 12.42 7.97 -10.30
N LYS A 108 11.53 8.17 -11.28
CA LYS A 108 10.12 7.74 -11.21
C LYS A 108 9.97 6.25 -11.01
N ASP A 109 10.87 5.44 -11.56
CA ASP A 109 10.82 3.98 -11.44
C ASP A 109 11.07 3.52 -9.99
N VAL A 110 11.89 4.23 -9.22
CA VAL A 110 12.17 3.93 -7.82
C VAL A 110 10.96 4.20 -6.91
N ILE A 111 10.15 5.21 -7.25
CA ILE A 111 8.99 5.62 -6.43
C ILE A 111 7.70 4.92 -6.85
N ARG A 112 7.60 4.44 -8.08
CA ARG A 112 6.39 3.77 -8.61
C ARG A 112 5.87 2.62 -7.74
N PRO A 113 6.71 1.71 -7.17
CA PRO A 113 6.24 0.67 -6.25
C PRO A 113 5.49 1.21 -5.03
N TYR A 114 5.95 2.35 -4.47
CA TYR A 114 5.30 2.99 -3.33
C TYR A 114 3.92 3.55 -3.70
N LEU A 115 3.76 4.11 -4.91
CA LEU A 115 2.46 4.57 -5.39
C LEU A 115 1.49 3.40 -5.58
N ILE A 116 1.94 2.30 -6.19
CA ILE A 116 1.13 1.10 -6.37
C ILE A 116 0.72 0.50 -5.01
N ALA A 117 1.61 0.48 -4.04
CA ALA A 117 1.30 0.02 -2.69
C ALA A 117 0.27 0.91 -2.01
N LEU A 118 0.43 2.23 -2.10
CA LEU A 118 -0.52 3.21 -1.54
C LEU A 118 -1.90 3.10 -2.20
N ASP A 119 -1.96 2.95 -3.52
CA ASP A 119 -3.22 2.73 -4.24
C ASP A 119 -3.91 1.43 -3.80
N GLY A 120 -3.12 0.37 -3.54
CA GLY A 120 -3.62 -0.87 -2.96
C GLY A 120 -4.15 -0.70 -1.53
N MET A 121 -3.44 0.04 -0.68
CA MET A 121 -3.89 0.36 0.68
C MET A 121 -5.22 1.11 0.67
N LEU A 122 -5.34 2.13 -0.16
CA LEU A 122 -6.57 2.91 -0.33
C LEU A 122 -7.72 2.01 -0.76
N LEU A 123 -7.53 1.25 -1.83
CA LEU A 123 -8.56 0.41 -2.40
C LEU A 123 -9.04 -0.67 -1.44
N LEU A 124 -8.13 -1.33 -0.71
CA LEU A 124 -8.50 -2.35 0.28
C LEU A 124 -9.28 -1.76 1.45
N GLN A 125 -8.99 -0.54 1.89
CA GLN A 125 -9.78 0.12 2.92
C GLN A 125 -11.15 0.57 2.41
N GLU A 126 -11.27 1.03 1.16
CA GLU A 126 -12.58 1.30 0.53
C GLU A 126 -13.43 0.03 0.40
N ILE A 127 -12.81 -1.10 0.07
CA ILE A 127 -13.46 -2.41 0.05
C ILE A 127 -13.91 -2.83 1.45
N ALA A 128 -13.08 -2.61 2.47
CA ALA A 128 -13.46 -2.87 3.85
C ALA A 128 -14.68 -2.02 4.27
N ILE A 129 -14.69 -0.73 3.94
CA ILE A 129 -15.84 0.15 4.16
C ILE A 129 -17.08 -0.38 3.45
N PHE A 130 -16.96 -0.81 2.20
CA PHE A 130 -18.07 -1.38 1.42
C PHE A 130 -18.68 -2.61 2.10
N PHE A 131 -17.87 -3.52 2.66
CA PHE A 131 -18.39 -4.70 3.33
C PHE A 131 -19.06 -4.40 4.68
N VAL A 132 -18.65 -3.33 5.36
CA VAL A 132 -19.23 -2.92 6.65
C VAL A 132 -20.50 -2.09 6.45
N ASP A 133 -20.51 -1.18 5.47
CA ASP A 133 -21.56 -0.17 5.24
C ASP A 133 -22.48 -0.58 4.07
N ARG A 134 -22.89 -1.85 4.03
CA ARG A 134 -23.80 -2.37 2.99
C ARG A 134 -25.17 -1.70 3.08
N ASN A 135 -25.37 -0.64 2.30
CA ASN A 135 -26.71 -0.15 1.97
C ASN A 135 -27.24 -0.91 0.75
N GLU A 136 -28.33 -1.64 0.89
CA GLU A 136 -28.88 -2.58 -0.10
C GLU A 136 -29.17 -1.95 -1.47
N SER A 137 -29.50 -0.67 -1.53
CA SER A 137 -29.98 -0.01 -2.78
C SER A 137 -28.87 0.36 -3.78
N THR A 138 -27.63 0.52 -3.34
CA THR A 138 -26.48 0.87 -4.21
C THR A 138 -25.33 -0.16 -4.12
N GLY A 139 -25.52 -1.19 -3.30
CA GLY A 139 -24.47 -2.14 -2.94
C GLY A 139 -23.90 -2.90 -4.14
N GLN A 140 -24.74 -3.42 -5.03
CA GLN A 140 -24.26 -4.29 -6.11
C GLN A 140 -23.49 -3.53 -7.21
N GLU A 141 -23.93 -2.32 -7.57
CA GLU A 141 -23.20 -1.50 -8.55
C GLU A 141 -21.84 -1.03 -8.00
N ASN A 142 -21.81 -0.56 -6.77
CA ASN A 142 -20.58 -0.17 -6.10
C ASN A 142 -19.63 -1.36 -5.92
N GLY A 143 -20.13 -2.55 -5.61
CA GLY A 143 -19.32 -3.76 -5.51
C GLY A 143 -18.65 -4.12 -6.84
N ARG A 144 -19.38 -4.08 -7.95
CA ARG A 144 -18.83 -4.32 -9.29
C ARG A 144 -17.76 -3.31 -9.67
N LEU A 145 -17.97 -2.04 -9.35
CA LEU A 145 -16.98 -0.97 -9.58
C LEU A 145 -15.71 -1.24 -8.79
N LEU A 146 -15.81 -1.57 -7.50
CA LEU A 146 -14.67 -1.90 -6.65
C LEU A 146 -13.94 -3.15 -7.14
N ALA A 147 -14.65 -4.19 -7.58
CA ALA A 147 -14.05 -5.39 -8.17
C ALA A 147 -13.23 -5.04 -9.42
N GLY A 148 -13.79 -4.24 -10.33
CA GLY A 148 -13.06 -3.78 -11.52
C GLY A 148 -11.81 -2.95 -11.19
N ARG A 149 -11.90 -2.06 -10.19
CA ARG A 149 -10.75 -1.29 -9.69
C ARG A 149 -9.68 -2.20 -9.07
N LEU A 150 -10.10 -3.24 -8.34
CA LEU A 150 -9.20 -4.21 -7.72
C LEU A 150 -8.42 -5.02 -8.75
N GLU A 151 -9.08 -5.51 -9.78
CA GLU A 151 -8.46 -6.24 -10.89
C GLU A 151 -7.51 -5.35 -11.68
N HIS A 152 -7.89 -4.09 -11.93
CA HIS A 152 -7.06 -3.11 -12.62
C HIS A 152 -5.80 -2.76 -11.80
N TRP A 153 -5.94 -2.49 -10.51
CA TRP A 153 -4.81 -2.29 -9.61
C TRP A 153 -3.88 -3.51 -9.60
N PHE A 154 -4.44 -4.71 -9.51
CA PHE A 154 -3.66 -5.94 -9.48
C PHE A 154 -2.91 -6.20 -10.80
N TYR A 155 -3.45 -5.74 -11.93
CA TYR A 155 -2.73 -5.77 -13.19
C TYR A 155 -1.41 -4.98 -13.11
N TYR A 156 -1.43 -3.74 -12.61
CA TYR A 156 -0.21 -2.95 -12.44
C TYR A 156 0.72 -3.52 -11.37
N TYR A 157 0.17 -4.01 -10.27
CA TYR A 157 0.95 -4.69 -9.24
C TYR A 157 1.72 -5.88 -9.82
N LYS A 158 1.11 -6.70 -10.70
CA LYS A 158 1.80 -7.81 -11.37
C LYS A 158 2.93 -7.35 -12.29
N GLN A 159 2.76 -6.25 -13.00
CA GLN A 159 3.82 -5.70 -13.85
C GLN A 159 5.03 -5.28 -13.02
N GLU A 160 4.79 -4.59 -11.91
CA GLU A 160 5.86 -4.17 -11.00
C GLU A 160 6.55 -5.36 -10.33
N TRP A 161 5.77 -6.32 -9.85
CA TRP A 161 6.31 -7.55 -9.25
C TRP A 161 7.29 -8.29 -10.18
N ARG A 162 6.97 -8.37 -11.46
CA ARG A 162 7.78 -9.07 -12.47
C ARG A 162 9.13 -8.44 -12.77
N ILE A 163 9.32 -7.17 -12.41
CA ILE A 163 10.61 -6.49 -12.58
C ILE A 163 11.68 -7.08 -11.67
N THR A 164 11.31 -7.44 -10.44
CA THR A 164 12.27 -7.82 -9.40
C THR A 164 12.05 -9.22 -8.83
N SER A 165 10.91 -9.85 -9.09
CA SER A 165 10.48 -11.07 -8.42
C SER A 165 10.02 -12.16 -9.38
N ARG A 166 10.18 -13.43 -8.95
CA ARG A 166 9.68 -14.58 -9.70
C ARG A 166 8.16 -14.70 -9.58
N GLU A 167 7.53 -15.17 -10.64
CA GLU A 167 6.07 -15.33 -10.73
C GLU A 167 5.51 -16.45 -9.83
N SER A 168 6.38 -17.33 -9.32
CA SER A 168 5.98 -18.54 -8.60
C SER A 168 5.12 -18.32 -7.35
N GLU A 169 5.16 -17.14 -6.72
CA GLU A 169 4.33 -16.84 -5.54
C GLU A 169 3.15 -15.92 -5.84
N LEU A 170 3.12 -15.36 -7.03
CA LEU A 170 2.08 -14.41 -7.44
C LEU A 170 0.68 -15.05 -7.49
N TYR A 171 0.61 -16.37 -7.76
CA TYR A 171 -0.65 -17.10 -7.80
C TYR A 171 -1.42 -17.06 -6.48
N ARG A 172 -0.72 -17.04 -5.34
CA ARG A 172 -1.38 -16.96 -4.01
C ARG A 172 -2.10 -15.62 -3.84
N THR A 173 -1.40 -14.54 -4.18
CA THR A 173 -2.00 -13.20 -4.17
C THR A 173 -3.15 -13.12 -5.18
N GLN A 174 -3.00 -13.69 -6.38
CA GLN A 174 -4.03 -13.71 -7.40
C GLN A 174 -5.29 -14.43 -6.93
N ASN A 175 -5.17 -15.57 -6.25
CA ASN A 175 -6.32 -16.30 -5.72
C ASN A 175 -7.10 -15.44 -4.71
N VAL A 176 -6.40 -14.76 -3.80
CA VAL A 176 -7.03 -13.86 -2.81
C VAL A 176 -7.74 -12.69 -3.52
N ILE A 177 -7.10 -12.08 -4.51
CA ILE A 177 -7.69 -10.96 -5.28
C ILE A 177 -8.92 -11.42 -6.06
N ASN A 178 -8.87 -12.58 -6.71
CA ASN A 178 -10.00 -13.14 -7.45
C ASN A 178 -11.18 -13.43 -6.51
N GLU A 179 -10.94 -14.10 -5.37
CA GLU A 179 -11.99 -14.38 -4.39
C GLU A 179 -12.60 -13.10 -3.83
N LEU A 180 -11.79 -12.07 -3.55
CA LEU A 180 -12.28 -10.78 -3.09
C LEU A 180 -13.13 -10.09 -4.16
N ALA A 181 -12.71 -10.13 -5.44
CA ALA A 181 -13.44 -9.57 -6.55
C ALA A 181 -14.79 -10.29 -6.77
N ASP A 182 -14.83 -11.61 -6.63
CA ASP A 182 -16.05 -12.40 -6.73
C ASP A 182 -17.04 -12.05 -5.61
N ARG A 183 -16.57 -11.91 -4.37
CA ARG A 183 -17.43 -11.46 -3.24
C ARG A 183 -17.96 -10.03 -3.40
N LEU A 184 -17.22 -9.16 -4.10
CA LEU A 184 -17.67 -7.80 -4.40
C LEU A 184 -18.78 -7.79 -5.46
N ARG A 185 -18.80 -8.79 -6.35
CA ARG A 185 -19.84 -8.93 -7.38
C ARG A 185 -21.13 -9.58 -6.87
N GLY A 186 -21.11 -10.30 -5.77
CA GLY A 186 -22.24 -10.96 -5.11
C GLY A 186 -22.32 -12.40 -5.45
#